data_b55d4c2ee18138b301ab0bc072e45705
#
_entry.id   b55d4c2ee18138b301ab0bc072e45705
#
_cell.length_a   1.000
_cell.length_b   1.000
_cell.length_c   1.000
_cell.angle_alpha   90.00
_cell.angle_beta   90.00
_cell.angle_gamma   90.00
#
_symmetry.space_group_name_H-M   'P 1'
#
loop_
_entity.id
_entity.type
_entity.pdbx_description
1 polymer ?
#
loop_
_entity_poly.entity_id
_entity_poly.type
_entity_poly.pdbx_seq_one_letter_code
_entity_poly.pdbx_strand_id
1 'polypeptide(L)'
;MLATTDMLSRLSDVRGRIATCRRAVDDDAGASVVTAAVVREFDTKADKAMATADDARRDAIIELEQAADSARVAAKADPDLGSTALDAVEDAHLAICILKTEV
;
A
#
# COMPACT_ATOMS: atom_id res chain seq x y z
N MET A 1 15.86 13.80 -4.07
CA MET A 1 14.72 14.10 -3.18
C MET A 1 13.64 14.84 -3.95
N LEU A 2 12.38 14.46 -3.78
CA LEU A 2 11.26 15.12 -4.42
C LEU A 2 10.90 16.42 -3.70
N ALA A 3 10.49 17.45 -4.46
CA ALA A 3 9.84 18.61 -3.88
C ALA A 3 8.51 18.21 -3.22
N THR A 4 8.05 18.99 -2.23
CA THR A 4 6.83 18.69 -1.48
C THR A 4 5.62 18.45 -2.38
N THR A 5 5.42 19.31 -3.40
CA THR A 5 4.31 19.18 -4.35
C THR A 5 4.41 17.88 -5.16
N ASP A 6 5.61 17.54 -5.62
CA ASP A 6 5.84 16.31 -6.38
C ASP A 6 5.67 15.08 -5.50
N MET A 7 6.12 15.14 -4.26
CA MET A 7 5.93 14.07 -3.28
C MET A 7 4.44 13.79 -3.05
N LEU A 8 3.62 14.83 -2.86
CA LEU A 8 2.19 14.68 -2.67
C LEU A 8 1.51 14.08 -3.90
N SER A 9 1.91 14.52 -5.10
CA SER A 9 1.38 13.96 -6.35
C SER A 9 1.72 12.48 -6.48
N ARG A 10 2.98 12.11 -6.22
CA ARG A 10 3.44 10.73 -6.27
C ARG A 10 2.76 9.87 -5.21
N LEU A 11 2.61 10.40 -4.00
CA LEU A 11 1.92 9.69 -2.91
C LEU A 11 0.44 9.49 -3.24
N SER A 12 -0.21 10.47 -3.87
CA SER A 12 -1.60 10.34 -4.33
C SER A 12 -1.75 9.20 -5.33
N ASP A 13 -0.82 9.06 -6.28
CA ASP A 13 -0.84 7.97 -7.25
C ASP A 13 -0.66 6.61 -6.56
N VAL A 14 0.27 6.53 -5.62
CA VAL A 14 0.50 5.31 -4.82
C VAL A 14 -0.75 4.95 -4.02
N ARG A 15 -1.38 5.95 -3.39
CA ARG A 15 -2.61 5.75 -2.63
C ARG A 15 -3.72 5.18 -3.51
N GLY A 16 -3.83 5.65 -4.76
CA GLY A 16 -4.80 5.12 -5.72
C GLY A 16 -4.57 3.64 -6.02
N ARG A 17 -3.33 3.22 -6.14
CA ARG A 17 -2.97 1.81 -6.35
C ARG A 17 -3.27 0.96 -5.13
N ILE A 18 -3.04 1.50 -3.93
CA ILE A 18 -3.37 0.83 -2.67
C ILE A 18 -4.89 0.66 -2.51
N ALA A 19 -5.67 1.69 -2.86
CA ALA A 19 -7.12 1.60 -2.83
C ALA A 19 -7.64 0.54 -3.82
N THR A 20 -7.06 0.44 -5.00
CA THR A 20 -7.37 -0.60 -5.99
C THR A 20 -7.04 -1.98 -5.42
N CYS A 21 -5.89 -2.12 -4.78
CA CYS A 21 -5.46 -3.34 -4.11
C CYS A 21 -6.47 -3.77 -3.04
N ARG A 22 -6.89 -2.85 -2.19
CA ARG A 22 -7.89 -3.14 -1.15
C ARG A 22 -9.20 -3.62 -1.75
N ARG A 23 -9.70 -2.95 -2.78
CA ARG A 23 -10.94 -3.37 -3.45
C ARG A 23 -10.80 -4.77 -4.05
N ALA A 24 -9.68 -5.05 -4.70
CA ALA A 24 -9.44 -6.37 -5.29
C ALA A 24 -9.44 -7.48 -4.24
N VAL A 25 -8.84 -7.24 -3.09
CA VAL A 25 -8.81 -8.21 -1.98
C VAL A 25 -10.20 -8.34 -1.34
N ASP A 26 -10.90 -7.23 -1.11
CA ASP A 26 -12.25 -7.26 -0.53
C ASP A 26 -13.24 -8.00 -1.44
N ASP A 27 -13.06 -7.92 -2.76
CA ASP A 27 -13.92 -8.61 -3.73
C ASP A 27 -13.51 -10.06 -3.98
N ASP A 28 -12.39 -10.51 -3.43
CA ASP A 28 -11.87 -11.85 -3.62
C ASP A 28 -12.43 -12.80 -2.57
N ALA A 29 -13.29 -13.73 -2.99
CA ALA A 29 -13.91 -14.70 -2.09
C ALA A 29 -12.91 -15.65 -1.44
N GLY A 30 -11.74 -15.84 -2.06
CA GLY A 30 -10.67 -16.70 -1.53
C GLY A 30 -9.76 -16.01 -0.53
N ALA A 31 -9.83 -14.68 -0.38
CA ALA A 31 -8.98 -13.95 0.53
C ALA A 31 -9.26 -14.32 1.99
N SER A 32 -8.20 -14.63 2.73
CA SER A 32 -8.31 -14.92 4.15
C SER A 32 -8.61 -13.66 4.96
N VAL A 33 -9.11 -13.85 6.18
CA VAL A 33 -9.35 -12.75 7.13
C VAL A 33 -8.05 -12.00 7.43
N VAL A 34 -6.94 -12.72 7.52
CA VAL A 34 -5.62 -12.12 7.78
C VAL A 34 -5.20 -11.23 6.61
N THR A 35 -5.30 -11.72 5.39
CA THR A 35 -4.95 -10.94 4.19
C THR A 35 -5.81 -9.67 4.11
N ALA A 36 -7.11 -9.79 4.30
CA ALA A 36 -8.03 -8.65 4.27
C ALA A 36 -7.67 -7.61 5.34
N ALA A 37 -7.37 -8.05 6.56
CA ALA A 37 -7.02 -7.15 7.67
C ALA A 37 -5.71 -6.40 7.40
N VAL A 38 -4.69 -7.09 6.90
CA VAL A 38 -3.36 -6.49 6.61
C VAL A 38 -3.46 -5.50 5.46
N VAL A 39 -4.25 -5.81 4.43
CA VAL A 39 -4.45 -4.91 3.29
C VAL A 39 -5.25 -3.67 3.71
N ARG A 40 -6.23 -3.80 4.60
CA ARG A 40 -6.95 -2.65 5.17
C ARG A 40 -6.02 -1.74 5.96
N GLU A 41 -5.12 -2.31 6.74
CA GLU A 41 -4.11 -1.54 7.48
C GLU A 41 -3.20 -0.79 6.51
N PHE A 42 -2.79 -1.41 5.43
CA PHE A 42 -2.01 -0.78 4.37
C PHE A 42 -2.75 0.44 3.79
N ASP A 43 -4.04 0.29 3.48
CA ASP A 43 -4.87 1.38 2.97
C ASP A 43 -5.02 2.52 3.99
N THR A 44 -5.25 2.19 5.26
CA THR A 44 -5.34 3.17 6.34
C THR A 44 -4.04 3.97 6.50
N LYS A 45 -2.89 3.31 6.42
CA LYS A 45 -1.57 3.96 6.48
C LYS A 45 -1.35 4.90 5.29
N ALA A 46 -1.90 4.59 4.12
CA ALA A 46 -1.82 5.47 2.96
C ALA A 46 -2.58 6.79 3.21
N ASP A 47 -3.78 6.71 3.77
CA ASP A 47 -4.56 7.90 4.13
C ASP A 47 -3.84 8.72 5.20
N LYS A 48 -3.26 8.07 6.19
CA LYS A 48 -2.47 8.73 7.24
C LYS A 48 -1.28 9.50 6.63
N ALA A 49 -0.56 8.89 5.71
CA ALA A 49 0.60 9.51 5.06
C ALA A 49 0.20 10.78 4.29
N MET A 50 -0.96 10.74 3.60
CA MET A 50 -1.48 11.91 2.89
C MET A 50 -1.84 13.04 3.84
N ALA A 51 -2.37 12.74 5.02
CA ALA A 51 -2.81 13.72 6.00
C ALA A 51 -1.69 14.22 6.92
N THR A 52 -0.51 13.61 6.87
CA THR A 52 0.62 13.95 7.74
C THR A 52 1.27 15.26 7.29
N ALA A 53 1.77 16.05 8.23
CA ALA A 53 2.50 17.28 7.94
C ALA A 53 3.81 16.99 7.18
N ASP A 54 4.29 17.95 6.38
CA ASP A 54 5.42 17.76 5.46
C ASP A 54 6.68 17.26 6.17
N ASP A 55 6.98 17.78 7.36
CA ASP A 55 8.17 17.41 8.13
C ASP A 55 8.14 15.97 8.68
N ALA A 56 6.94 15.40 8.82
CA ALA A 56 6.76 14.03 9.31
C ALA A 56 6.40 13.04 8.20
N ARG A 57 6.24 13.51 6.96
CA ARG A 57 5.74 12.66 5.86
C ARG A 57 6.69 11.54 5.49
N ARG A 58 8.00 11.80 5.55
CA ARG A 58 8.99 10.76 5.25
C ARG A 58 8.83 9.57 6.18
N ASP A 59 8.66 9.81 7.48
CA ASP A 59 8.45 8.73 8.46
C ASP A 59 7.14 7.99 8.20
N ALA A 60 6.09 8.71 7.79
CA ALA A 60 4.81 8.10 7.44
C ALA A 60 4.94 7.22 6.18
N ILE A 61 5.76 7.61 5.22
CA ILE A 61 6.04 6.81 4.02
C ILE A 61 6.82 5.54 4.39
N ILE A 62 7.76 5.63 5.33
CA ILE A 62 8.49 4.46 5.83
C ILE A 62 7.52 3.48 6.52
N GLU A 63 6.62 3.98 7.36
CA GLU A 63 5.57 3.14 7.98
C GLU A 63 4.67 2.51 6.91
N LEU A 64 4.33 3.26 5.87
CA LEU A 64 3.51 2.77 4.78
C LEU A 64 4.19 1.63 4.03
N GLU A 65 5.49 1.74 3.78
CA GLU A 65 6.24 0.67 3.15
C GLU A 65 6.27 -0.59 4.02
N GLN A 66 6.41 -0.43 5.34
CA GLN A 66 6.36 -1.57 6.26
C GLN A 66 5.00 -2.28 6.20
N ALA A 67 3.90 -1.51 6.11
CA ALA A 67 2.58 -2.07 5.93
C ALA A 67 2.44 -2.79 4.58
N ALA A 68 3.08 -2.26 3.54
CA ALA A 68 3.12 -2.90 2.22
C ALA A 68 3.85 -4.24 2.25
N ASP A 69 4.97 -4.32 2.97
CA ASP A 69 5.71 -5.57 3.14
C ASP A 69 4.85 -6.62 3.83
N SER A 70 4.13 -6.23 4.88
CA SER A 70 3.21 -7.12 5.59
C SER A 70 2.07 -7.60 4.67
N ALA A 71 1.51 -6.70 3.87
CA ALA A 71 0.44 -7.06 2.92
C ALA A 71 0.95 -8.05 1.87
N ARG A 72 2.14 -7.83 1.35
CA ARG A 72 2.75 -8.73 0.36
C ARG A 72 3.00 -10.11 0.94
N VAL A 73 3.57 -10.19 2.12
CA VAL A 73 3.84 -11.46 2.79
C VAL A 73 2.54 -12.23 3.02
N ALA A 74 1.51 -11.55 3.54
CA ALA A 74 0.21 -12.17 3.79
C ALA A 74 -0.44 -12.68 2.49
N ALA A 75 -0.40 -11.87 1.42
CA ALA A 75 -0.99 -12.23 0.13
C ALA A 75 -0.28 -13.43 -0.50
N LYS A 76 1.05 -13.47 -0.45
CA LYS A 76 1.82 -14.57 -1.01
C LYS A 76 1.65 -15.88 -0.23
N ALA A 77 1.37 -15.79 1.07
CA ALA A 77 1.13 -16.95 1.92
C ALA A 77 -0.31 -17.42 1.89
N ASP A 78 -1.22 -16.69 1.26
CA ASP A 78 -2.65 -17.01 1.20
C ASP A 78 -2.92 -17.96 0.02
N PRO A 79 -3.18 -19.25 0.26
CA PRO A 79 -3.26 -20.23 -0.82
C PRO A 79 -4.48 -20.07 -1.72
N ASP A 80 -5.53 -19.42 -1.25
CA ASP A 80 -6.80 -19.28 -1.98
C ASP A 80 -6.98 -17.88 -2.59
N LEU A 81 -6.00 -17.00 -2.43
CA LEU A 81 -6.08 -15.66 -3.02
C LEU A 81 -5.95 -15.74 -4.54
N GLY A 82 -6.87 -15.11 -5.25
CA GLY A 82 -6.86 -15.08 -6.70
C GLY A 82 -5.69 -14.25 -7.26
N SER A 83 -5.30 -14.55 -8.50
CA SER A 83 -4.17 -13.89 -9.15
C SER A 83 -4.38 -12.38 -9.34
N THR A 84 -5.61 -11.94 -9.62
CA THR A 84 -5.92 -10.52 -9.78
C THR A 84 -5.64 -9.74 -8.48
N ALA A 85 -6.07 -10.27 -7.34
CA ALA A 85 -5.82 -9.65 -6.04
C ALA A 85 -4.34 -9.69 -5.68
N LEU A 86 -3.66 -10.82 -5.91
CA LEU A 86 -2.23 -10.92 -5.65
C LEU A 86 -1.43 -9.92 -6.50
N ASP A 87 -1.75 -9.81 -7.78
CA ASP A 87 -1.08 -8.87 -8.68
C ASP A 87 -1.30 -7.42 -8.24
N ALA A 88 -2.49 -7.09 -7.75
CA ALA A 88 -2.78 -5.76 -7.23
C ALA A 88 -1.97 -5.44 -5.98
N VAL A 89 -1.79 -6.41 -5.08
CA VAL A 89 -0.92 -6.26 -3.89
C VAL A 89 0.53 -6.05 -4.31
N GLU A 90 1.03 -6.86 -5.24
CA GLU A 90 2.40 -6.73 -5.76
C GLU A 90 2.62 -5.36 -6.42
N ASP A 91 1.67 -4.89 -7.22
CA ASP A 91 1.75 -3.58 -7.88
C ASP A 91 1.81 -2.44 -6.85
N ALA A 92 0.94 -2.47 -5.85
CA ALA A 92 0.92 -1.45 -4.81
C ALA A 92 2.21 -1.47 -3.97
N HIS A 93 2.71 -2.66 -3.64
CA HIS A 93 3.97 -2.83 -2.92
C HIS A 93 5.13 -2.22 -3.71
N LEU A 94 5.24 -2.53 -4.99
CA LEU A 94 6.30 -2.00 -5.83
C LEU A 94 6.23 -0.46 -5.90
N ALA A 95 5.03 0.10 -6.04
CA ALA A 95 4.84 1.54 -6.14
C ALA A 95 5.34 2.28 -4.90
N ILE A 96 5.03 1.78 -3.69
CA ILE A 96 5.51 2.43 -2.45
C ILE A 96 7.01 2.22 -2.26
N CYS A 97 7.56 1.09 -2.64
CA CYS A 97 9.00 0.84 -2.57
C CYS A 97 9.77 1.83 -3.45
N ILE A 98 9.28 2.10 -4.65
CA ILE A 98 9.89 3.09 -5.56
C ILE A 98 9.79 4.48 -4.94
N LEU A 99 8.63 4.88 -4.44
CA LEU A 99 8.46 6.19 -3.82
C LEU A 99 9.41 6.38 -2.63
N LYS A 100 9.56 5.37 -1.79
CA LYS A 100 10.46 5.45 -0.62
C LYS A 100 11.89 5.78 -1.03
N THR A 101 12.37 5.27 -2.16
CA THR A 101 13.74 5.56 -2.61
C THR A 101 13.93 7.01 -3.03
N GLU A 102 12.85 7.76 -3.27
CA GLU A 102 12.88 9.13 -3.78
C GLU A 102 12.66 10.19 -2.68
N VAL A 103 12.42 9.79 -1.45
CA VAL A 103 12.11 10.73 -0.35
C VAL A 103 13.23 10.84 0.70
#